data_9cb11a2cc98db48db0849185300e7e8e
#
_entry.id   9cb11a2cc98db48db0849185300e7e8e
#
_cell.length_a   1.000
_cell.length_b   1.000
_cell.length_c   1.000
_cell.angle_alpha   90.00
_cell.angle_beta   90.00
_cell.angle_gamma   90.00
#
_symmetry.space_group_name_H-M   'P 1'
#
loop_
_entity.id
_entity.type
_entity.pdbx_description
1 polymer ?
#
loop_
_entity_poly.entity_id
_entity_poly.type
_entity_poly.pdbx_seq_one_letter_code
_entity_poly.pdbx_strand_id
1 'polypeptide(L)'
;FPYTTLFRSDMKAAADAGTAFVFMGHGTSHTANVTYDQMQTQMDDLGFTNAFIGTVEGEPEDTACDKVIEKVKEAGFKNVILRPLMVVAGDHANNDMAGDDADSWKSQFEASGDFDSVDCQIAGLGRIAAVEDLYVAHTKAAIDSLGASDDAAAEDTDAKATDDSADDAQADDAQADDAAETTADTAEADAE
;
A
#
# COMPACT_ATOMS: atom_id res chain seq x y z
N PHE A 1 21.30 7.30 11.76
CA PHE A 1 20.04 6.75 12.27
C PHE A 1 20.28 5.34 12.79
N PRO A 2 20.21 5.07 14.11
CA PRO A 2 20.55 3.77 14.69
C PRO A 2 19.61 2.63 14.21
N TYR A 3 18.37 2.96 13.85
CA TYR A 3 17.36 1.97 13.42
C TYR A 3 17.64 1.39 12.03
N THR A 4 18.20 2.18 11.12
CA THR A 4 18.54 1.67 9.76
C THR A 4 19.67 0.67 9.81
N THR A 5 20.57 0.76 10.77
CA THR A 5 21.69 -0.18 10.92
C THR A 5 21.21 -1.53 11.46
N LEU A 6 20.31 -1.53 12.45
CA LEU A 6 19.71 -2.78 12.98
C LEU A 6 18.86 -3.48 11.92
N PHE A 7 17.99 -2.73 11.25
CA PHE A 7 17.15 -3.30 10.19
C PHE A 7 18.00 -3.86 9.03
N ARG A 8 19.04 -3.13 8.61
CA ARG A 8 19.96 -3.60 7.55
C ARG A 8 20.73 -4.87 7.94
N SER A 9 21.17 -4.98 9.18
CA SER A 9 21.88 -6.19 9.64
C SER A 9 20.97 -7.41 9.63
N ASP A 10 19.72 -7.24 10.05
CA ASP A 10 18.73 -8.33 10.08
C ASP A 10 18.29 -8.76 8.69
N MET A 11 18.03 -7.80 7.78
CA MET A 11 17.72 -8.08 6.38
C MET A 11 18.89 -8.78 5.67
N LYS A 12 20.12 -8.30 5.89
CA LYS A 12 21.31 -8.94 5.32
C LYS A 12 21.50 -10.36 5.87
N ALA A 13 21.38 -10.55 7.17
CA ALA A 13 21.50 -11.87 7.79
C ALA A 13 20.44 -12.84 7.25
N ALA A 14 19.22 -12.37 7.03
CA ALA A 14 18.15 -13.13 6.41
C ALA A 14 18.47 -13.47 4.95
N ALA A 15 19.01 -12.53 4.16
CA ALA A 15 19.46 -12.79 2.79
C ALA A 15 20.55 -13.86 2.74
N ASP A 16 21.55 -13.75 3.63
CA ASP A 16 22.64 -14.73 3.75
C ASP A 16 22.12 -16.12 4.18
N ALA A 17 20.97 -16.18 4.87
CA ALA A 17 20.25 -17.40 5.24
C ALA A 17 19.25 -17.89 4.17
N GLY A 18 19.22 -17.27 3.00
CA GLY A 18 18.31 -17.63 1.90
C GLY A 18 16.85 -17.24 2.13
N THR A 19 16.60 -16.20 2.92
CA THR A 19 15.24 -15.72 3.26
C THR A 19 14.90 -14.44 2.51
N ALA A 20 13.80 -14.47 1.77
CA ALA A 20 13.19 -13.31 1.14
C ALA A 20 12.10 -12.70 2.04
N PHE A 21 11.98 -11.39 2.00
CA PHE A 21 10.83 -10.65 2.53
C PHE A 21 9.97 -10.17 1.37
N VAL A 22 8.71 -10.56 1.38
CA VAL A 22 7.71 -10.11 0.43
C VAL A 22 6.77 -9.14 1.13
N PHE A 23 6.76 -7.89 0.68
CA PHE A 23 5.94 -6.82 1.21
C PHE A 23 4.70 -6.65 0.35
N MET A 24 3.54 -7.02 0.89
CA MET A 24 2.26 -6.97 0.21
C MET A 24 1.55 -5.64 0.49
N GLY A 25 1.49 -4.76 -0.51
CA GLY A 25 0.67 -3.55 -0.52
C GLY A 25 -0.75 -3.82 -1.02
N HIS A 26 -1.59 -2.79 -1.02
CA HIS A 26 -2.96 -2.91 -1.53
C HIS A 26 -2.99 -3.04 -3.05
N GLY A 27 -2.32 -2.13 -3.74
CA GLY A 27 -2.43 -1.95 -5.18
C GLY A 27 -3.45 -0.86 -5.55
N THR A 28 -3.39 -0.40 -6.77
CA THR A 28 -4.35 0.58 -7.31
C THR A 28 -4.20 0.69 -8.81
N SER A 29 -5.30 0.83 -9.53
CA SER A 29 -5.33 1.18 -10.96
C SER A 29 -5.05 2.67 -11.21
N HIS A 30 -4.99 3.51 -10.16
CA HIS A 30 -4.63 4.91 -10.27
C HIS A 30 -3.15 5.06 -10.65
N THR A 31 -2.80 6.15 -11.34
CA THR A 31 -1.40 6.46 -11.76
C THR A 31 -0.40 6.52 -10.59
N ALA A 32 -0.86 6.59 -9.34
CA ALA A 32 -0.03 6.49 -8.15
C ALA A 32 0.56 5.08 -7.95
N ASN A 33 0.15 4.07 -8.71
CA ASN A 33 0.70 2.71 -8.66
C ASN A 33 2.21 2.67 -8.90
N VAL A 34 2.77 3.65 -9.60
CA VAL A 34 4.23 3.83 -9.78
C VAL A 34 5.00 3.89 -8.45
N THR A 35 4.34 4.18 -7.33
CA THR A 35 4.98 4.21 -6.01
C THR A 35 5.46 2.84 -5.55
N TYR A 36 4.87 1.75 -6.04
CA TYR A 36 5.33 0.38 -5.75
C TYR A 36 6.66 0.08 -6.44
N ASP A 37 6.81 0.47 -7.72
CA ASP A 37 8.07 0.35 -8.46
C ASP A 37 9.17 1.23 -7.85
N GLN A 38 8.80 2.45 -7.43
CA GLN A 38 9.71 3.33 -6.73
C GLN A 38 10.17 2.75 -5.39
N MET A 39 9.28 2.08 -4.66
CA MET A 39 9.65 1.39 -3.42
C MET A 39 10.61 0.23 -3.69
N GLN A 40 10.34 -0.60 -4.71
CA GLN A 40 11.26 -1.67 -5.11
C GLN A 40 12.64 -1.11 -5.46
N THR A 41 12.68 -0.08 -6.32
CA THR A 41 13.93 0.61 -6.69
C THR A 41 14.70 1.12 -5.47
N GLN A 42 14.02 1.72 -4.50
CA GLN A 42 14.65 2.18 -3.27
C GLN A 42 15.21 1.02 -2.43
N MET A 43 14.52 -0.10 -2.35
CA MET A 43 15.02 -1.29 -1.66
C MET A 43 16.29 -1.81 -2.32
N ASP A 44 16.30 -1.87 -3.64
CA ASP A 44 17.46 -2.33 -4.43
C ASP A 44 18.66 -1.37 -4.27
N ASP A 45 18.44 -0.06 -4.37
CA ASP A 45 19.47 0.98 -4.19
C ASP A 45 20.08 0.96 -2.77
N LEU A 46 19.27 0.60 -1.77
CA LEU A 46 19.72 0.42 -0.39
C LEU A 46 20.44 -0.91 -0.16
N GLY A 47 20.45 -1.81 -1.16
CA GLY A 47 21.11 -3.11 -1.11
C GLY A 47 20.29 -4.20 -0.41
N PHE A 48 18.96 -4.05 -0.32
CA PHE A 48 18.05 -5.07 0.19
C PHE A 48 17.62 -6.04 -0.93
N THR A 49 18.55 -6.83 -1.41
CA THR A 49 18.36 -7.76 -2.53
C THR A 49 17.35 -8.88 -2.26
N ASN A 50 16.90 -9.01 -1.02
CA ASN A 50 15.91 -9.98 -0.57
C ASN A 50 14.56 -9.35 -0.21
N ALA A 51 14.31 -8.11 -0.64
CA ALA A 51 13.03 -7.42 -0.48
C ALA A 51 12.29 -7.39 -1.81
N PHE A 52 11.04 -7.84 -1.82
CA PHE A 52 10.18 -7.90 -2.98
C PHE A 52 8.87 -7.20 -2.69
N ILE A 53 8.44 -6.31 -3.57
CA ILE A 53 7.18 -5.59 -3.44
C ILE A 53 6.13 -6.25 -4.31
N GLY A 54 4.96 -6.50 -3.72
CA GLY A 54 3.79 -6.97 -4.43
C GLY A 54 2.51 -6.30 -3.95
N THR A 55 1.39 -6.55 -4.60
CA THR A 55 0.09 -5.95 -4.27
C THR A 55 -1.05 -6.95 -4.34
N VAL A 56 -2.04 -6.80 -3.44
CA VAL A 56 -3.24 -7.65 -3.42
C VAL A 56 -4.00 -7.56 -4.74
N GLU A 57 -4.19 -6.32 -5.23
CA GLU A 57 -4.95 -6.05 -6.45
C GLU A 57 -4.21 -6.43 -7.74
N GLY A 58 -2.91 -6.80 -7.65
CA GLY A 58 -2.09 -7.06 -8.83
C GLY A 58 -1.91 -5.83 -9.74
N GLU A 59 -1.91 -4.65 -9.15
CA GLU A 59 -1.76 -3.36 -9.83
C GLU A 59 -0.61 -2.55 -9.21
N PRO A 60 0.49 -2.34 -9.94
CA PRO A 60 0.73 -2.75 -11.34
C PRO A 60 0.86 -4.27 -11.52
N GLU A 61 0.63 -4.76 -12.74
CA GLU A 61 0.53 -6.20 -13.07
C GLU A 61 1.75 -7.04 -12.61
N ASP A 62 2.93 -6.47 -12.66
CA ASP A 62 4.17 -7.15 -12.26
C ASP A 62 4.31 -7.29 -10.73
N THR A 63 3.38 -6.73 -9.94
CA THR A 63 3.28 -6.89 -8.49
C THR A 63 2.26 -7.96 -8.06
N ALA A 64 1.59 -8.62 -9.01
CA ALA A 64 0.67 -9.72 -8.73
C ALA A 64 1.39 -10.90 -8.05
N CYS A 65 0.66 -11.69 -7.27
CA CYS A 65 1.21 -12.77 -6.44
C CYS A 65 2.06 -13.74 -7.26
N ASP A 66 1.56 -14.20 -8.41
CA ASP A 66 2.27 -15.12 -9.31
C ASP A 66 3.59 -14.52 -9.83
N LYS A 67 3.60 -13.23 -10.15
CA LYS A 67 4.80 -12.51 -10.60
C LYS A 67 5.83 -12.36 -9.48
N VAL A 68 5.38 -12.12 -8.26
CA VAL A 68 6.27 -12.03 -7.10
C VAL A 68 6.86 -13.41 -6.78
N ILE A 69 6.08 -14.49 -6.86
CA ILE A 69 6.58 -15.87 -6.72
C ILE A 69 7.71 -16.14 -7.73
N GLU A 70 7.49 -15.79 -9.01
CA GLU A 70 8.51 -15.92 -10.05
C GLU A 70 9.78 -15.14 -9.71
N LYS A 71 9.67 -13.86 -9.31
CA LYS A 71 10.80 -12.99 -8.93
C LYS A 71 11.61 -13.58 -7.76
N VAL A 72 10.94 -14.04 -6.71
CA VAL A 72 11.60 -14.63 -5.52
C VAL A 72 12.32 -15.93 -5.87
N LYS A 73 11.68 -16.78 -6.68
CA LYS A 73 12.26 -18.04 -7.18
C LYS A 73 13.50 -17.78 -8.05
N GLU A 74 13.43 -16.85 -9.01
CA GLU A 74 14.55 -16.49 -9.89
C GLU A 74 15.73 -15.91 -9.10
N ALA A 75 15.46 -15.16 -8.02
CA ALA A 75 16.48 -14.67 -7.11
C ALA A 75 17.13 -15.78 -6.24
N GLY A 76 16.57 -16.99 -6.25
CA GLY A 76 17.15 -18.18 -5.61
C GLY A 76 16.85 -18.32 -4.12
N PHE A 77 15.93 -17.54 -3.57
CA PHE A 77 15.52 -17.68 -2.17
C PHE A 77 14.67 -18.94 -1.95
N LYS A 78 14.82 -19.55 -0.77
CA LYS A 78 14.10 -20.77 -0.39
C LYS A 78 13.16 -20.58 0.79
N ASN A 79 13.37 -19.55 1.59
CA ASN A 79 12.49 -19.22 2.69
C ASN A 79 11.82 -17.86 2.40
N VAL A 80 10.54 -17.76 2.69
CA VAL A 80 9.75 -16.54 2.42
C VAL A 80 9.08 -16.06 3.69
N ILE A 81 9.14 -14.76 3.93
CA ILE A 81 8.38 -14.09 4.98
C ILE A 81 7.48 -13.06 4.31
N LEU A 82 6.16 -13.29 4.37
CA LEU A 82 5.14 -12.35 3.89
C LEU A 82 4.86 -11.30 4.96
N ARG A 83 4.81 -10.01 4.57
CA ARG A 83 4.51 -8.90 5.46
C ARG A 83 3.59 -7.88 4.77
N PRO A 84 2.63 -7.27 5.49
CA PRO A 84 1.82 -6.22 4.89
C PRO A 84 2.65 -4.93 4.74
N LEU A 85 2.60 -4.32 3.56
CA LEU A 85 3.05 -2.95 3.27
C LEU A 85 1.86 -1.99 3.44
N MET A 86 1.26 -2.03 4.61
CA MET A 86 0.06 -1.28 4.98
C MET A 86 0.23 -0.72 6.38
N VAL A 87 -0.37 0.44 6.65
CA VAL A 87 -0.30 1.07 7.99
C VAL A 87 -0.98 0.19 9.03
N VAL A 88 -2.09 -0.43 8.67
CA VAL A 88 -2.86 -1.36 9.52
C VAL A 88 -2.86 -2.74 8.88
N ALA A 89 -2.52 -3.76 9.65
CA ALA A 89 -2.69 -5.16 9.25
C ALA A 89 -4.15 -5.57 9.48
N GLY A 90 -5.02 -5.22 8.53
CA GLY A 90 -6.46 -5.49 8.54
C GLY A 90 -6.82 -6.77 7.80
N ASP A 91 -7.94 -6.73 7.08
CA ASP A 91 -8.53 -7.85 6.36
C ASP A 91 -7.56 -8.45 5.34
N HIS A 92 -6.99 -7.62 4.46
CA HIS A 92 -6.01 -8.07 3.48
C HIS A 92 -4.80 -8.80 4.09
N ALA A 93 -4.30 -8.36 5.24
CA ALA A 93 -3.18 -9.02 5.88
C ALA A 93 -3.56 -10.36 6.54
N ASN A 94 -4.80 -10.49 7.01
CA ASN A 94 -5.26 -11.70 7.70
C ASN A 94 -5.84 -12.74 6.74
N ASN A 95 -6.55 -12.30 5.69
CA ASN A 95 -7.23 -13.17 4.76
C ASN A 95 -6.45 -13.32 3.44
N ASP A 96 -6.24 -12.24 2.69
CA ASP A 96 -5.60 -12.32 1.37
C ASP A 96 -4.11 -12.67 1.46
N MET A 97 -3.39 -12.23 2.52
CA MET A 97 -2.00 -12.59 2.70
C MET A 97 -1.82 -13.91 3.43
N ALA A 98 -2.39 -14.04 4.63
CA ALA A 98 -2.09 -15.10 5.59
C ALA A 98 -3.23 -16.10 5.81
N GLY A 99 -4.36 -15.98 5.09
CA GLY A 99 -5.51 -16.86 5.19
C GLY A 99 -5.21 -18.28 4.70
N ASP A 100 -6.16 -19.18 4.99
CA ASP A 100 -6.07 -20.59 4.59
C ASP A 100 -6.77 -20.87 3.26
N ASP A 101 -7.41 -19.88 2.64
CA ASP A 101 -8.05 -20.00 1.34
C ASP A 101 -6.99 -20.20 0.24
N ALA A 102 -7.35 -20.93 -0.82
CA ALA A 102 -6.40 -21.30 -1.87
C ALA A 102 -5.86 -20.09 -2.67
N ASP A 103 -6.56 -18.98 -2.66
CA ASP A 103 -6.19 -17.71 -3.29
C ASP A 103 -5.40 -16.77 -2.38
N SER A 104 -5.22 -17.11 -1.10
CA SER A 104 -4.31 -16.36 -0.22
C SER A 104 -2.86 -16.45 -0.72
N TRP A 105 -2.09 -15.41 -0.49
CA TRP A 105 -0.67 -15.38 -0.88
C TRP A 105 0.11 -16.53 -0.26
N LYS A 106 -0.08 -16.77 1.04
CA LYS A 106 0.55 -17.90 1.74
C LYS A 106 0.28 -19.21 1.03
N SER A 107 -0.99 -19.52 0.73
CA SER A 107 -1.39 -20.75 0.05
C SER A 107 -0.81 -20.85 -1.36
N GLN A 108 -0.77 -19.75 -2.11
CA GLN A 108 -0.18 -19.71 -3.44
C GLN A 108 1.34 -19.95 -3.43
N PHE A 109 2.07 -19.30 -2.48
CA PHE A 109 3.49 -19.52 -2.30
C PHE A 109 3.79 -20.97 -1.90
N GLU A 110 3.04 -21.55 -0.96
CA GLU A 110 3.16 -22.95 -0.55
C GLU A 110 2.86 -23.91 -1.72
N ALA A 111 1.78 -23.65 -2.48
CA ALA A 111 1.34 -24.48 -3.60
C ALA A 111 2.31 -24.46 -4.78
N SER A 112 3.13 -23.43 -4.92
CA SER A 112 4.17 -23.36 -5.96
C SER A 112 5.20 -24.49 -5.85
N GLY A 113 5.43 -24.97 -4.62
CA GLY A 113 6.44 -26.01 -4.34
C GLY A 113 7.89 -25.56 -4.53
N ASP A 114 8.16 -24.27 -4.68
CA ASP A 114 9.46 -23.70 -4.93
C ASP A 114 10.21 -23.31 -3.65
N PHE A 115 9.51 -23.23 -2.51
CA PHE A 115 10.01 -22.72 -1.24
C PHE A 115 10.00 -23.80 -0.15
N ASP A 116 11.00 -23.77 0.72
CA ASP A 116 11.14 -24.68 1.86
C ASP A 116 10.27 -24.23 3.05
N SER A 117 10.07 -22.92 3.20
CA SER A 117 9.16 -22.35 4.21
C SER A 117 8.50 -21.05 3.72
N VAL A 118 7.25 -20.85 4.17
CA VAL A 118 6.47 -19.62 3.96
C VAL A 118 5.88 -19.22 5.29
N ASP A 119 6.35 -18.12 5.84
CA ASP A 119 5.89 -17.57 7.12
C ASP A 119 5.20 -16.22 6.92
N CYS A 120 4.25 -15.88 7.79
CA CYS A 120 3.54 -14.60 7.76
C CYS A 120 3.82 -13.79 9.02
N GLN A 121 4.25 -12.53 8.84
CA GLN A 121 4.40 -11.55 9.92
C GLN A 121 3.28 -10.50 9.82
N ILE A 122 2.16 -10.74 10.50
CA ILE A 122 0.95 -9.90 10.46
C ILE A 122 1.15 -8.71 11.40
N ALA A 123 1.92 -7.72 10.93
CA ALA A 123 2.16 -6.48 11.66
C ALA A 123 2.19 -5.29 10.71
N GLY A 124 1.25 -4.35 10.89
CA GLY A 124 1.18 -3.13 10.07
C GLY A 124 2.34 -2.17 10.36
N LEU A 125 2.64 -1.32 9.38
CA LEU A 125 3.70 -0.30 9.46
C LEU A 125 3.47 0.70 10.60
N GLY A 126 2.20 0.97 10.97
CA GLY A 126 1.82 1.84 12.07
C GLY A 126 2.23 1.34 13.46
N ARG A 127 2.81 0.13 13.58
CA ARG A 127 3.40 -0.38 14.82
C ARG A 127 4.92 -0.14 14.91
N ILE A 128 5.50 0.48 13.90
CA ILE A 128 6.92 0.81 13.84
C ILE A 128 7.10 2.24 14.32
N ALA A 129 7.76 2.44 15.46
CA ALA A 129 7.91 3.76 16.07
C ALA A 129 8.48 4.82 15.11
N ALA A 130 9.43 4.46 14.25
CA ALA A 130 9.96 5.39 13.25
C ALA A 130 8.93 5.82 12.19
N VAL A 131 7.93 4.98 11.89
CA VAL A 131 6.81 5.33 11.01
C VAL A 131 5.82 6.22 11.74
N GLU A 132 5.51 5.92 13.01
CA GLU A 132 4.68 6.77 13.87
C GLU A 132 5.27 8.18 14.00
N ASP A 133 6.59 8.29 14.23
CA ASP A 133 7.29 9.57 14.31
C ASP A 133 7.17 10.39 13.02
N LEU A 134 7.19 9.75 11.84
CA LEU A 134 6.97 10.43 10.55
C LEU A 134 5.55 11.01 10.45
N TYR A 135 4.53 10.27 10.84
CA TYR A 135 3.15 10.77 10.86
C TYR A 135 2.99 11.97 11.79
N VAL A 136 3.58 11.89 13.00
CA VAL A 136 3.58 13.00 13.97
C VAL A 136 4.29 14.23 13.39
N ALA A 137 5.45 14.05 12.78
CA ALA A 137 6.21 15.15 12.18
C ALA A 137 5.46 15.83 11.02
N HIS A 138 4.85 15.04 10.12
CA HIS A 138 4.06 15.58 9.01
C HIS A 138 2.79 16.29 9.49
N THR A 139 2.10 15.73 10.49
CA THR A 139 0.92 16.38 11.09
C THR A 139 1.30 17.70 11.72
N LYS A 140 2.40 17.74 12.48
CA LYS A 140 2.89 18.99 13.07
C LYS A 140 3.22 20.03 12.01
N ALA A 141 3.93 19.65 10.95
CA ALA A 141 4.26 20.56 9.86
C ALA A 141 3.01 21.12 9.16
N ALA A 142 1.99 20.29 8.99
CA ALA A 142 0.71 20.73 8.43
C ALA A 142 0.00 21.76 9.34
N ILE A 143 -0.04 21.49 10.65
CA ILE A 143 -0.62 22.44 11.64
C ILE A 143 0.15 23.77 11.63
N ASP A 144 1.49 23.71 11.66
CA ASP A 144 2.33 24.91 11.64
C ASP A 144 2.09 25.74 10.36
N SER A 145 1.86 25.09 9.21
CA SER A 145 1.56 25.78 7.93
C SER A 145 0.20 26.46 7.92
N LEU A 146 -0.80 25.89 8.60
CA LEU A 146 -2.12 26.52 8.74
C LEU A 146 -2.06 27.76 9.63
N GLY A 147 -1.31 27.72 10.77
CA GLY A 147 -1.10 28.85 11.64
C GLY A 147 -0.35 30.01 10.96
N ALA A 148 0.62 29.70 10.10
CA ALA A 148 1.36 30.71 9.35
C ALA A 148 0.53 31.44 8.29
N SER A 149 -0.54 30.81 7.77
CA SER A 149 -1.47 31.46 6.83
C SER A 149 -2.43 32.45 7.50
N ASP A 150 -2.78 32.22 8.76
CA ASP A 150 -3.63 33.14 9.52
C ASP A 150 -2.88 34.42 9.89
N ASP A 151 -1.59 34.33 10.24
CA ASP A 151 -0.76 35.50 10.54
C ASP A 151 -0.47 36.35 9.28
N ALA A 152 -0.33 35.73 8.10
CA ALA A 152 -0.13 36.43 6.84
C ALA A 152 -1.41 37.16 6.35
N ALA A 153 -2.59 36.65 6.71
CA ALA A 153 -3.86 37.28 6.36
C ALA A 153 -4.20 38.48 7.29
N ALA A 154 -3.55 38.61 8.45
CA ALA A 154 -3.81 39.70 9.39
C ALA A 154 -3.01 40.98 9.07
N GLU A 155 -1.97 40.94 8.22
CA GLU A 155 -1.18 42.13 7.86
C GLU A 155 -1.68 42.91 6.63
N ASP A 156 -2.71 42.43 5.89
CA ASP A 156 -3.19 43.07 4.64
C ASP A 156 -4.58 43.66 4.73
N THR A 157 -5.01 44.17 5.89
CA THR A 157 -6.29 44.84 6.06
C THR A 157 -6.17 46.35 6.26
N ASP A 158 -5.27 47.04 5.55
CA ASP A 158 -5.29 48.51 5.46
C ASP A 158 -4.94 49.01 4.05
N ALA A 159 -5.80 48.71 3.06
CA ALA A 159 -5.85 49.47 1.80
C ALA A 159 -7.23 49.38 1.13
N LYS A 160 -8.07 50.38 1.45
CA LYS A 160 -8.94 51.12 0.55
C LYS A 160 -9.97 50.33 -0.29
N ALA A 161 -11.22 50.44 0.16
CA ALA A 161 -12.41 50.21 -0.63
C ALA A 161 -12.43 51.07 -1.90
N THR A 162 -12.59 50.45 -3.06
CA THR A 162 -13.24 51.00 -4.24
C THR A 162 -14.15 49.95 -4.84
N ASP A 163 -15.42 50.28 -4.77
CA ASP A 163 -16.59 49.79 -5.46
C ASP A 163 -16.31 49.46 -6.95
N ASP A 164 -16.64 48.27 -7.44
CA ASP A 164 -17.46 48.15 -8.65
C ASP A 164 -18.03 46.71 -8.81
N SER A 165 -19.24 46.71 -9.29
CA SER A 165 -20.26 45.70 -9.40
C SER A 165 -19.99 44.54 -10.39
N ALA A 166 -20.59 43.39 -10.04
CA ALA A 166 -21.30 42.41 -10.88
C ALA A 166 -20.51 41.62 -11.96
N ASP A 167 -20.44 40.31 -11.84
CA ASP A 167 -21.18 39.45 -12.75
C ASP A 167 -21.24 37.98 -12.25
N ASP A 168 -22.37 37.40 -12.49
CA ASP A 168 -22.91 36.10 -12.19
C ASP A 168 -22.19 34.97 -12.96
N ALA A 169 -21.76 33.91 -12.30
CA ALA A 169 -21.52 32.62 -12.94
C ALA A 169 -21.70 31.42 -11.97
N GLN A 170 -22.76 30.78 -12.23
CA GLN A 170 -23.39 29.59 -11.72
C GLN A 170 -22.43 28.41 -11.51
N ALA A 171 -22.47 27.85 -10.31
CA ALA A 171 -21.87 26.55 -9.99
C ALA A 171 -22.76 25.44 -10.55
N ASP A 172 -22.16 24.53 -11.30
CA ASP A 172 -22.80 23.32 -11.79
C ASP A 172 -22.52 22.18 -10.81
N ASP A 173 -23.60 21.67 -10.27
CA ASP A 173 -23.72 20.63 -9.28
C ASP A 173 -23.67 19.28 -10.01
N ALA A 174 -22.61 18.49 -9.82
CA ALA A 174 -22.55 17.12 -10.34
C ALA A 174 -22.88 16.13 -9.23
N GLN A 175 -24.11 15.74 -9.23
CA GLN A 175 -24.79 14.76 -8.41
C GLN A 175 -24.24 13.34 -8.70
N ALA A 176 -23.84 12.64 -7.64
CA ALA A 176 -23.56 11.22 -7.67
C ALA A 176 -24.88 10.44 -7.79
N ASP A 177 -24.99 9.63 -8.81
CA ASP A 177 -26.10 8.69 -8.96
C ASP A 177 -25.68 7.31 -8.44
N ASP A 178 -26.36 6.96 -7.35
CA ASP A 178 -26.53 5.65 -6.74
C ASP A 178 -27.46 4.84 -7.65
N ALA A 179 -27.06 3.66 -8.06
CA ALA A 179 -27.93 2.69 -8.66
C ALA A 179 -27.66 1.28 -8.16
N ALA A 180 -28.23 0.98 -7.00
CA ALA A 180 -28.67 -0.36 -6.66
C ALA A 180 -29.95 -0.68 -7.44
N GLU A 181 -30.11 -1.88 -7.90
CA GLU A 181 -31.32 -2.71 -7.93
C GLU A 181 -31.16 -3.86 -8.94
N THR A 182 -31.18 -5.05 -8.46
CA THR A 182 -32.26 -5.95 -8.08
C THR A 182 -32.87 -6.71 -9.22
N THR A 183 -33.05 -7.93 -8.84
CA THR A 183 -34.10 -8.90 -9.15
C THR A 183 -33.82 -9.80 -10.34
N ALA A 184 -33.63 -11.04 -10.00
CA ALA A 184 -34.63 -12.05 -9.64
C ALA A 184 -35.34 -12.62 -10.85
N ASP A 185 -35.25 -13.91 -10.87
CA ASP A 185 -36.39 -14.79 -11.00
C ASP A 185 -36.61 -15.47 -12.37
N THR A 186 -36.96 -16.69 -12.14
CA THR A 186 -37.65 -17.72 -12.91
C THR A 186 -36.76 -18.71 -13.67
N ALA A 187 -36.59 -19.90 -13.15
CA ALA A 187 -37.49 -21.02 -12.96
C ALA A 187 -37.92 -21.70 -14.28
N GLU A 188 -37.90 -22.98 -14.15
CA GLU A 188 -38.55 -24.05 -14.90
C GLU A 188 -37.79 -24.61 -16.11
N ALA A 189 -37.37 -25.80 -15.97
CA ALA A 189 -38.09 -27.08 -15.95
C ALA A 189 -38.10 -27.75 -17.32
N ASP A 190 -37.84 -28.97 -17.25
CA ASP A 190 -38.35 -30.12 -17.99
C ASP A 190 -37.47 -30.79 -19.05
N ALA A 191 -37.16 -31.98 -18.66
CA ALA A 191 -37.46 -33.26 -19.29
C ALA A 191 -36.67 -33.69 -20.55
N GLU A 192 -35.94 -34.66 -20.44
CA GLU A 192 -35.94 -36.05 -20.95
C GLU A 192 -34.59 -36.73 -20.84
#